data_ec4b4459af07a5b39f247da7579943e6
#
_entry.id   ec4b4459af07a5b39f247da7579943e6
#
_cell.length_a   1.000
_cell.length_b   1.000
_cell.length_c   1.000
_cell.angle_alpha   90.00
_cell.angle_beta   90.00
_cell.angle_gamma   90.00
#
_symmetry.space_group_name_H-M   'P 1'
#
loop_
_entity.id
_entity.type
_entity.pdbx_description
1 polymer ?
#
loop_
_entity_poly.entity_id
_entity_poly.type
_entity_poly.pdbx_seq_one_letter_code
_entity_poly.pdbx_strand_id
1 'polypeptide(L)'
;MKNLEQAMTEEKLYVQDRMKNIDTNLLDRLALYGYSNLTEYFADKREYEFSQIKFNFVEEPMPNGVSEIFKMINTNKSGILFVDWENTYVVCGNRGIEEFNQKYCEEHNITFFPLHTNGGTIVGSRGDFSLGIYCPKNIIGSSSYILNNVVAILQKYTSANVTVDGNDIVIDGKKICGSANYEQNNMLMVIMHFSFSDWTDLISNICLTTKQSKPVAYVDFISRDQFKKEVLRWLQKQ
;
A
#
# COMPACT_ATOMS: atom_id res chain seq x y z
N MET A 1 14.87 -13.28 -4.63
CA MET A 1 15.14 -13.21 -6.09
C MET A 1 13.89 -12.96 -6.93
N LYS A 2 12.79 -13.74 -6.79
CA LYS A 2 11.54 -13.51 -7.57
C LYS A 2 10.98 -12.08 -7.49
N ASN A 3 11.09 -11.41 -6.35
CA ASN A 3 10.51 -10.08 -6.15
C ASN A 3 11.29 -8.94 -6.82
N LEU A 4 12.60 -9.05 -6.89
CA LEU A 4 13.41 -8.08 -7.62
C LEU A 4 13.13 -8.17 -9.14
N GLU A 5 12.98 -9.39 -9.65
CA GLU A 5 12.60 -9.61 -11.06
C GLU A 5 11.20 -9.08 -11.37
N GLN A 6 10.24 -9.22 -10.43
CA GLN A 6 8.89 -8.68 -10.60
C GLN A 6 8.89 -7.15 -10.59
N ALA A 7 9.56 -6.51 -9.62
CA ALA A 7 9.68 -5.06 -9.55
C ALA A 7 10.39 -4.48 -10.79
N MET A 8 11.48 -5.12 -11.24
CA MET A 8 12.17 -4.76 -12.49
C MET A 8 11.27 -4.95 -13.71
N THR A 9 10.39 -5.95 -13.71
CA THR A 9 9.45 -6.19 -14.80
C THR A 9 8.39 -5.10 -14.85
N GLU A 10 7.82 -4.71 -13.71
CA GLU A 10 6.82 -3.64 -13.62
C GLU A 10 7.39 -2.27 -14.01
N GLU A 11 8.60 -1.95 -13.56
CA GLU A 11 9.30 -0.72 -13.98
C GLU A 11 9.59 -0.73 -15.46
N LYS A 12 10.01 -1.85 -15.99
CA LYS A 12 10.25 -2.03 -17.44
C LYS A 12 8.97 -1.85 -18.25
N LEU A 13 7.84 -2.39 -17.77
CA LEU A 13 6.53 -2.22 -18.42
C LEU A 13 6.08 -0.75 -18.37
N TYR A 14 6.27 -0.08 -17.23
CA TYR A 14 5.99 1.35 -17.10
C TYR A 14 6.77 2.19 -18.11
N VAL A 15 8.09 1.95 -18.22
CA VAL A 15 8.95 2.63 -19.20
C VAL A 15 8.50 2.30 -20.62
N GLN A 16 8.24 1.02 -20.93
CA GLN A 16 7.79 0.59 -22.26
C GLN A 16 6.47 1.23 -22.68
N ASP A 17 5.53 1.39 -21.76
CA ASP A 17 4.26 2.06 -22.07
C ASP A 17 4.46 3.54 -22.39
N ARG A 18 5.31 4.21 -21.63
CA ARG A 18 5.70 5.61 -21.89
C ARG A 18 6.47 5.78 -23.19
N MET A 19 7.27 4.78 -23.59
CA MET A 19 8.04 4.80 -24.84
C MET A 19 7.16 4.79 -26.11
N LYS A 20 5.93 4.27 -26.04
CA LYS A 20 5.01 4.23 -27.19
C LYS A 20 4.69 5.61 -27.79
N ASN A 21 4.82 6.67 -26.98
CA ASN A 21 4.47 8.04 -27.35
C ASN A 21 5.67 9.01 -27.27
N ILE A 22 6.90 8.45 -27.31
CA ILE A 22 8.09 9.30 -27.25
C ILE A 22 8.36 9.95 -28.61
N ASP A 23 8.56 11.26 -28.57
CA ASP A 23 9.20 12.01 -29.63
C ASP A 23 10.66 11.52 -29.77
N THR A 24 11.07 11.08 -30.97
CA THR A 24 12.43 10.62 -31.25
C THR A 24 13.50 11.66 -30.89
N ASN A 25 13.15 12.95 -30.97
CA ASN A 25 14.02 14.06 -30.54
C ASN A 25 14.31 14.06 -29.03
N LEU A 26 13.51 13.36 -28.20
CA LEU A 26 13.77 13.26 -26.77
C LEU A 26 15.02 12.44 -26.49
N LEU A 27 15.21 11.32 -27.22
CA LEU A 27 16.38 10.45 -27.04
C LEU A 27 17.69 11.23 -27.28
N ASP A 28 17.71 12.08 -28.29
CA ASP A 28 18.89 12.90 -28.62
C ASP A 28 19.17 13.99 -27.56
N ARG A 29 18.16 14.36 -26.77
CA ARG A 29 18.26 15.42 -25.76
C ARG A 29 18.44 14.91 -24.32
N LEU A 30 18.33 13.60 -24.06
CA LEU A 30 18.46 13.07 -22.70
C LEU A 30 19.77 13.50 -22.03
N ALA A 31 20.88 13.40 -22.73
CA ALA A 31 22.19 13.83 -22.22
C ALA A 31 22.26 15.34 -21.93
N LEU A 32 21.55 16.17 -22.73
CA LEU A 32 21.46 17.62 -22.48
C LEU A 32 20.67 17.95 -21.20
N TYR A 33 19.74 17.06 -20.82
CA TYR A 33 18.98 17.17 -19.57
C TYR A 33 19.65 16.45 -18.39
N GLY A 34 20.84 15.87 -18.59
CA GLY A 34 21.60 15.19 -17.54
C GLY A 34 21.20 13.75 -17.28
N TYR A 35 20.39 13.12 -18.15
CA TYR A 35 19.96 11.74 -17.98
C TYR A 35 20.85 10.76 -18.75
N SER A 36 21.24 9.68 -18.10
CA SER A 36 22.04 8.61 -18.72
C SER A 36 21.18 7.67 -19.59
N ASN A 37 19.88 7.60 -19.30
CA ASN A 37 18.94 6.71 -19.98
C ASN A 37 17.48 7.10 -19.75
N LEU A 38 16.58 6.45 -20.51
CA LEU A 38 15.13 6.68 -20.41
C LEU A 38 14.55 6.29 -19.06
N THR A 39 15.11 5.30 -18.38
CA THR A 39 14.59 4.85 -17.07
C THR A 39 14.77 5.95 -16.03
N GLU A 40 15.94 6.59 -15.97
CA GLU A 40 16.17 7.75 -15.09
C GLU A 40 15.21 8.90 -15.40
N TYR A 41 15.11 9.26 -16.69
CA TYR A 41 14.19 10.31 -17.11
C TYR A 41 12.74 10.04 -16.70
N PHE A 42 12.23 8.82 -16.92
CA PHE A 42 10.87 8.49 -16.54
C PHE A 42 10.67 8.35 -15.04
N ALA A 43 11.68 7.94 -14.28
CA ALA A 43 11.62 7.95 -12.83
C ALA A 43 11.47 9.37 -12.29
N ASP A 44 12.31 10.31 -12.73
CA ASP A 44 12.23 11.71 -12.33
C ASP A 44 10.93 12.37 -12.80
N LYS A 45 10.50 12.06 -14.02
CA LYS A 45 9.23 12.54 -14.54
C LYS A 45 8.05 12.05 -13.71
N ARG A 46 8.06 10.78 -13.29
CA ARG A 46 7.04 10.21 -12.40
C ARG A 46 7.02 10.90 -11.05
N GLU A 47 8.18 11.10 -10.43
CA GLU A 47 8.30 11.84 -9.17
C GLU A 47 7.73 13.26 -9.29
N TYR A 48 8.08 13.96 -10.38
CA TYR A 48 7.54 15.28 -10.65
C TYR A 48 6.02 15.26 -10.86
N GLU A 49 5.50 14.39 -11.73
CA GLU A 49 4.05 14.28 -11.97
C GLU A 49 3.29 13.88 -10.70
N PHE A 50 3.85 12.97 -9.89
CA PHE A 50 3.29 12.56 -8.62
C PHE A 50 3.25 13.72 -7.62
N SER A 51 4.30 14.54 -7.57
CA SER A 51 4.37 15.73 -6.70
C SER A 51 3.33 16.80 -7.05
N GLN A 52 2.80 16.81 -8.27
CA GLN A 52 1.75 17.74 -8.69
C GLN A 52 0.33 17.27 -8.29
N ILE A 53 0.18 16.06 -7.74
CA ILE A 53 -1.13 15.56 -7.33
C ILE A 53 -1.58 16.27 -6.06
N LYS A 54 -2.74 16.93 -6.13
CA LYS A 54 -3.41 17.47 -4.95
C LYS A 54 -4.22 16.40 -4.27
N PHE A 55 -3.74 15.93 -3.12
CA PHE A 55 -4.43 14.94 -2.32
C PHE A 55 -5.41 15.59 -1.34
N ASN A 56 -6.64 15.06 -1.29
CA ASN A 56 -7.52 15.25 -0.14
C ASN A 56 -7.04 14.36 1.00
N PHE A 57 -6.85 14.94 2.17
CA PHE A 57 -6.47 14.21 3.36
C PHE A 57 -7.69 13.94 4.25
N VAL A 58 -7.85 12.68 4.66
CA VAL A 58 -8.90 12.22 5.57
C VAL A 58 -8.28 11.34 6.64
N GLU A 59 -8.69 11.52 7.88
CA GLU A 59 -8.35 10.67 9.02
C GLU A 59 -9.63 10.25 9.71
N GLU A 60 -9.88 8.94 9.81
CA GLU A 60 -11.09 8.37 10.34
C GLU A 60 -10.79 7.11 11.17
N PRO A 61 -11.51 6.88 12.27
CA PRO A 61 -11.45 5.60 12.96
C PRO A 61 -12.19 4.51 12.15
N MET A 62 -11.86 3.23 12.40
CA MET A 62 -12.74 2.14 12.00
C MET A 62 -14.06 2.19 12.80
N PRO A 63 -15.23 1.93 12.18
CA PRO A 63 -15.44 1.46 10.80
C PRO A 63 -15.61 2.57 9.75
N ASN A 64 -15.60 3.84 10.12
CA ASN A 64 -15.84 4.96 9.21
C ASN A 64 -14.84 4.98 8.03
N GLY A 65 -13.59 4.59 8.28
CA GLY A 65 -12.56 4.50 7.24
C GLY A 65 -12.96 3.66 6.03
N VAL A 66 -13.76 2.61 6.21
CA VAL A 66 -14.30 1.80 5.10
C VAL A 66 -15.22 2.64 4.21
N SER A 67 -16.10 3.45 4.81
CA SER A 67 -16.99 4.35 4.07
C SER A 67 -16.23 5.41 3.28
N GLU A 68 -15.14 5.92 3.84
CA GLU A 68 -14.29 6.92 3.17
C GLU A 68 -13.56 6.34 1.95
N ILE A 69 -13.14 5.06 2.00
CA ILE A 69 -12.58 4.37 0.81
C ILE A 69 -13.59 4.42 -0.35
N PHE A 70 -14.85 4.07 -0.10
CA PHE A 70 -15.90 4.12 -1.13
C PHE A 70 -16.19 5.53 -1.61
N LYS A 71 -16.18 6.54 -0.73
CA LYS A 71 -16.35 7.95 -1.14
C LYS A 71 -15.22 8.41 -2.06
N MET A 72 -13.96 8.09 -1.74
CA MET A 72 -12.82 8.41 -2.60
C MET A 72 -12.98 7.80 -4.00
N ILE A 73 -13.30 6.51 -4.06
CA ILE A 73 -13.52 5.80 -5.32
C ILE A 73 -14.66 6.45 -6.13
N ASN A 74 -15.80 6.72 -5.50
CA ASN A 74 -16.97 7.27 -6.16
C ASN A 74 -16.77 8.72 -6.65
N THR A 75 -15.99 9.52 -5.92
CA THR A 75 -15.71 10.91 -6.32
C THR A 75 -14.61 11.02 -7.37
N ASN A 76 -13.86 9.94 -7.60
CA ASN A 76 -12.73 9.89 -8.52
C ASN A 76 -11.68 11.01 -8.28
N LYS A 77 -11.48 11.40 -7.01
CA LYS A 77 -10.53 12.43 -6.60
C LYS A 77 -9.38 11.80 -5.82
N SER A 78 -8.16 12.23 -6.14
CA SER A 78 -6.97 11.79 -5.40
C SER A 78 -7.10 12.09 -3.91
N GLY A 79 -6.75 11.13 -3.08
CA GLY A 79 -6.90 11.25 -1.64
C GLY A 79 -5.95 10.33 -0.87
N ILE A 80 -5.73 10.72 0.38
CA ILE A 80 -4.98 9.98 1.39
C ILE A 80 -5.93 9.75 2.54
N LEU A 81 -6.05 8.50 2.95
CA LEU A 81 -6.86 8.09 4.08
C LEU A 81 -5.99 7.42 5.14
N PHE A 82 -6.03 7.95 6.33
CA PHE A 82 -5.52 7.30 7.52
C PHE A 82 -6.68 6.71 8.32
N VAL A 83 -6.59 5.43 8.66
CA VAL A 83 -7.61 4.72 9.43
C VAL A 83 -7.01 4.19 10.72
N ASP A 84 -7.47 4.71 11.83
CA ASP A 84 -7.08 4.23 13.16
C ASP A 84 -7.98 3.06 13.59
N TRP A 85 -7.37 2.02 14.12
CA TRP A 85 -8.07 0.85 14.63
C TRP A 85 -8.25 0.96 16.15
N GLU A 86 -9.48 1.17 16.58
CA GLU A 86 -9.81 1.33 18.00
C GLU A 86 -10.28 0.02 18.65
N ASN A 87 -10.73 -0.92 17.84
CA ASN A 87 -11.19 -2.23 18.26
C ASN A 87 -10.68 -3.30 17.28
N THR A 88 -10.93 -4.57 17.61
CA THR A 88 -10.65 -5.68 16.72
C THR A 88 -11.70 -5.77 15.61
N TYR A 89 -11.25 -5.80 14.37
CA TYR A 89 -12.08 -5.97 13.19
C TYR A 89 -11.43 -6.95 12.20
N VAL A 90 -12.27 -7.58 11.40
CA VAL A 90 -11.85 -8.35 10.23
C VAL A 90 -12.31 -7.59 8.98
N VAL A 91 -11.40 -7.31 8.07
CA VAL A 91 -11.71 -6.70 6.78
C VAL A 91 -11.33 -7.70 5.71
N CYS A 92 -12.28 -8.13 4.89
CA CYS A 92 -12.04 -9.14 3.87
C CYS A 92 -12.36 -8.62 2.47
N GLY A 93 -11.43 -8.84 1.54
CA GLY A 93 -11.68 -8.69 0.11
C GLY A 93 -12.49 -9.87 -0.44
N ASN A 94 -12.80 -9.83 -1.74
CA ASN A 94 -13.65 -10.82 -2.41
C ASN A 94 -13.19 -12.28 -2.26
N ARG A 95 -11.90 -12.52 -1.95
CA ARG A 95 -11.33 -13.85 -1.72
C ARG A 95 -11.28 -14.24 -0.23
N GLY A 96 -11.60 -13.31 0.66
CA GLY A 96 -11.29 -13.45 2.08
C GLY A 96 -12.40 -14.04 2.92
N ILE A 97 -13.63 -14.14 2.41
CA ILE A 97 -14.79 -14.60 3.21
C ILE A 97 -14.60 -16.02 3.74
N GLU A 98 -13.92 -16.88 2.98
CA GLU A 98 -13.61 -18.26 3.37
C GLU A 98 -12.30 -18.39 4.17
N GLU A 99 -11.57 -17.29 4.38
CA GLU A 99 -10.22 -17.29 4.97
C GLU A 99 -10.22 -17.05 6.47
N PHE A 100 -11.38 -16.73 7.09
CA PHE A 100 -11.45 -16.46 8.51
C PHE A 100 -12.53 -17.28 9.22
N ASN A 101 -12.33 -17.50 10.52
CA ASN A 101 -13.20 -18.23 11.40
C ASN A 101 -14.39 -17.36 11.83
N GLN A 102 -15.48 -17.36 11.06
CA GLN A 102 -16.68 -16.59 11.34
C GLN A 102 -17.27 -16.90 12.72
N LYS A 103 -17.29 -18.20 13.09
CA LYS A 103 -17.81 -18.63 14.39
C LYS A 103 -17.01 -18.01 15.55
N TYR A 104 -15.68 -18.00 15.46
CA TYR A 104 -14.84 -17.36 16.47
C TYR A 104 -15.14 -15.84 16.56
N CYS A 105 -15.30 -15.18 15.42
CA CYS A 105 -15.64 -13.76 15.38
C CYS A 105 -16.99 -13.47 16.03
N GLU A 106 -18.02 -14.28 15.77
CA GLU A 106 -19.34 -14.16 16.38
C GLU A 106 -19.28 -14.36 17.89
N GLU A 107 -18.63 -15.42 18.38
CA GLU A 107 -18.46 -15.73 19.80
C GLU A 107 -17.70 -14.64 20.58
N HIS A 108 -16.82 -13.89 19.91
CA HIS A 108 -16.00 -12.83 20.51
C HIS A 108 -16.44 -11.41 20.15
N ASN A 109 -17.63 -11.25 19.52
CA ASN A 109 -18.18 -9.96 19.07
C ASN A 109 -17.22 -9.17 18.16
N ILE A 110 -16.47 -9.86 17.31
CA ILE A 110 -15.57 -9.26 16.32
C ILE A 110 -16.37 -9.00 15.05
N THR A 111 -16.49 -7.72 14.69
CA THR A 111 -17.21 -7.33 13.47
C THR A 111 -16.34 -7.54 12.23
N PHE A 112 -16.93 -8.02 11.15
CA PHE A 112 -16.25 -8.11 9.87
C PHE A 112 -16.87 -7.18 8.82
N PHE A 113 -16.03 -6.68 7.92
CA PHE A 113 -16.40 -5.78 6.83
C PHE A 113 -15.95 -6.35 5.49
N PRO A 114 -16.88 -6.69 4.57
CA PRO A 114 -16.51 -7.05 3.21
C PRO A 114 -16.09 -5.80 2.43
N LEU A 115 -14.93 -5.87 1.77
CA LEU A 115 -14.48 -4.90 0.79
C LEU A 115 -14.47 -5.53 -0.59
N HIS A 116 -14.96 -4.79 -1.60
CA HIS A 116 -14.92 -5.25 -3.00
C HIS A 116 -13.53 -5.06 -3.62
N THR A 117 -12.48 -5.45 -2.91
CA THR A 117 -11.09 -5.42 -3.37
C THR A 117 -10.62 -6.81 -3.75
N ASN A 118 -9.57 -6.91 -4.56
CA ASN A 118 -8.93 -8.18 -4.91
C ASN A 118 -7.99 -8.71 -3.81
N GLY A 119 -8.16 -8.27 -2.55
CA GLY A 119 -7.38 -8.68 -1.40
C GLY A 119 -7.90 -9.95 -0.73
N GLY A 120 -7.10 -10.48 0.19
CA GLY A 120 -7.47 -11.49 1.17
C GLY A 120 -8.08 -10.87 2.42
N THR A 121 -7.92 -11.55 3.56
CA THR A 121 -8.41 -11.09 4.85
C THR A 121 -7.33 -10.32 5.61
N ILE A 122 -7.74 -9.22 6.22
CA ILE A 122 -6.96 -8.42 7.17
C ILE A 122 -7.63 -8.55 8.53
N VAL A 123 -6.84 -8.85 9.54
CA VAL A 123 -7.22 -8.79 10.94
C VAL A 123 -6.41 -7.67 11.57
N GLY A 124 -7.06 -6.71 12.17
CA GLY A 124 -6.41 -5.62 12.89
C GLY A 124 -7.09 -5.35 14.21
N SER A 125 -6.40 -4.72 15.11
CA SER A 125 -6.88 -4.43 16.44
C SER A 125 -6.40 -3.07 16.93
N ARG A 126 -6.73 -2.75 18.18
CA ARG A 126 -6.45 -1.45 18.77
C ARG A 126 -4.99 -1.07 18.68
N GLY A 127 -4.72 0.08 18.08
CA GLY A 127 -3.37 0.59 17.87
C GLY A 127 -2.80 0.31 16.50
N ASP A 128 -3.43 -0.56 15.71
CA ASP A 128 -3.08 -0.75 14.32
C ASP A 128 -3.50 0.44 13.45
N PHE A 129 -3.02 0.44 12.23
CA PHE A 129 -3.17 1.58 11.34
C PHE A 129 -3.30 1.14 9.89
N SER A 130 -4.24 1.73 9.18
CA SER A 130 -4.31 1.54 7.73
C SER A 130 -4.08 2.85 6.98
N LEU A 131 -3.37 2.75 5.86
CA LEU A 131 -3.09 3.83 4.94
C LEU A 131 -3.71 3.51 3.59
N GLY A 132 -4.62 4.36 3.13
CA GLY A 132 -5.17 4.33 1.78
C GLY A 132 -4.62 5.48 0.94
N ILE A 133 -4.13 5.19 -0.27
CA ILE A 133 -3.72 6.20 -1.25
C ILE A 133 -4.46 5.95 -2.54
N TYR A 134 -5.22 6.94 -3.00
CA TYR A 134 -5.98 6.91 -4.24
C TYR A 134 -5.46 7.98 -5.20
N CYS A 135 -4.91 7.56 -6.32
CA CYS A 135 -4.25 8.47 -7.26
C CYS A 135 -4.27 7.95 -8.70
N PRO A 136 -3.96 8.80 -9.70
CA PRO A 136 -3.95 8.40 -11.10
C PRO A 136 -2.95 7.28 -11.39
N LYS A 137 -3.45 6.16 -11.93
CA LYS A 137 -2.63 4.99 -12.28
C LYS A 137 -1.59 5.31 -13.35
N ASN A 138 -1.93 6.13 -14.32
CA ASN A 138 -1.00 6.51 -15.39
C ASN A 138 0.25 7.27 -14.88
N ILE A 139 0.19 7.85 -13.68
CA ILE A 139 1.36 8.49 -13.05
C ILE A 139 2.21 7.45 -12.34
N ILE A 140 1.60 6.62 -11.47
CA ILE A 140 2.35 5.68 -10.61
C ILE A 140 2.68 4.35 -11.28
N GLY A 141 1.96 3.97 -12.31
CA GLY A 141 2.11 2.68 -13.02
C GLY A 141 1.47 1.51 -12.27
N SER A 142 1.92 1.24 -11.06
CA SER A 142 1.44 0.12 -10.23
C SER A 142 1.49 0.45 -8.73
N SER A 143 0.89 -0.43 -7.91
CA SER A 143 0.97 -0.34 -6.44
C SER A 143 2.40 -0.43 -5.90
N SER A 144 3.30 -1.07 -6.62
CA SER A 144 4.72 -1.22 -6.23
C SER A 144 5.41 0.12 -6.05
N TYR A 145 5.06 1.15 -6.83
CA TYR A 145 5.59 2.50 -6.63
C TYR A 145 5.27 3.02 -5.22
N ILE A 146 4.02 2.90 -4.78
CA ILE A 146 3.59 3.33 -3.44
C ILE A 146 4.27 2.48 -2.35
N LEU A 147 4.26 1.14 -2.52
CA LEU A 147 4.84 0.23 -1.53
C LEU A 147 6.35 0.47 -1.35
N ASN A 148 7.10 0.68 -2.43
CA ASN A 148 8.54 0.95 -2.37
C ASN A 148 8.85 2.28 -1.67
N ASN A 149 8.06 3.33 -1.88
CA ASN A 149 8.21 4.60 -1.16
C ASN A 149 7.93 4.44 0.34
N VAL A 150 6.92 3.65 0.71
CA VAL A 150 6.64 3.33 2.11
C VAL A 150 7.77 2.51 2.74
N VAL A 151 8.31 1.52 2.02
CA VAL A 151 9.52 0.78 2.44
C VAL A 151 10.69 1.72 2.67
N ALA A 152 10.95 2.67 1.76
CA ALA A 152 12.02 3.65 1.91
C ALA A 152 11.83 4.55 3.14
N ILE A 153 10.57 4.85 3.53
CA ILE A 153 10.27 5.56 4.77
C ILE A 153 10.61 4.68 5.98
N LEU A 154 10.12 3.45 6.03
CA LEU A 154 10.33 2.52 7.16
C LEU A 154 11.81 2.18 7.35
N GLN A 155 12.55 1.97 6.26
CA GLN A 155 13.97 1.62 6.28
C GLN A 155 14.85 2.67 6.97
N LYS A 156 14.41 3.93 7.09
CA LYS A 156 15.15 4.99 7.80
C LYS A 156 15.19 4.77 9.30
N TYR A 157 14.32 3.94 9.86
CA TYR A 157 14.11 3.78 11.30
C TYR A 157 14.56 2.43 11.83
N THR A 158 15.07 1.55 10.96
CA THR A 158 15.56 0.22 11.36
C THR A 158 16.77 -0.18 10.53
N SER A 159 17.68 -0.96 11.13
CA SER A 159 18.78 -1.63 10.44
C SER A 159 18.36 -2.99 9.84
N ALA A 160 17.19 -3.51 10.20
CA ALA A 160 16.63 -4.71 9.63
C ALA A 160 16.24 -4.48 8.16
N ASN A 161 16.22 -5.55 7.35
CA ASN A 161 15.92 -5.44 5.93
C ASN A 161 14.41 -5.34 5.69
N VAL A 162 13.92 -4.16 5.31
CA VAL A 162 12.51 -3.93 4.93
C VAL A 162 12.38 -4.02 3.43
N THR A 163 11.48 -4.86 2.93
CA THR A 163 11.28 -5.07 1.48
C THR A 163 9.82 -5.30 1.14
N VAL A 164 9.49 -5.13 -0.16
CA VAL A 164 8.20 -5.56 -0.71
C VAL A 164 8.30 -7.02 -1.12
N ASP A 165 7.34 -7.84 -0.72
CA ASP A 165 7.19 -9.24 -1.13
C ASP A 165 5.76 -9.52 -1.60
N GLY A 166 5.54 -9.46 -2.91
CA GLY A 166 4.21 -9.46 -3.53
C GLY A 166 3.45 -8.19 -3.16
N ASN A 167 2.32 -8.34 -2.48
CA ASN A 167 1.51 -7.24 -1.96
C ASN A 167 1.79 -6.95 -0.47
N ASP A 168 2.79 -7.58 0.13
CA ASP A 168 3.14 -7.39 1.53
C ASP A 168 4.40 -6.54 1.67
N ILE A 169 4.51 -5.80 2.79
CA ILE A 169 5.79 -5.29 3.26
C ILE A 169 6.27 -6.23 4.36
N VAL A 170 7.51 -6.65 4.25
CA VAL A 170 8.14 -7.60 5.18
C VAL A 170 9.39 -7.01 5.77
N ILE A 171 9.70 -7.41 7.02
CA ILE A 171 10.95 -7.12 7.71
C ILE A 171 11.63 -8.46 8.02
N ASP A 172 12.84 -8.69 7.51
CA ASP A 172 13.59 -9.94 7.65
C ASP A 172 12.71 -11.18 7.30
N GLY A 173 11.90 -11.06 6.23
CA GLY A 173 11.01 -12.10 5.75
C GLY A 173 9.69 -12.29 6.53
N LYS A 174 9.45 -11.50 7.59
CA LYS A 174 8.19 -11.51 8.35
C LYS A 174 7.29 -10.36 7.92
N LYS A 175 6.00 -10.63 7.74
CA LYS A 175 5.02 -9.65 7.29
C LYS A 175 4.70 -8.62 8.39
N ILE A 176 4.87 -7.34 8.07
CA ILE A 176 4.48 -6.20 8.93
C ILE A 176 3.34 -5.38 8.32
N CYS A 177 3.07 -5.56 7.03
CA CYS A 177 1.97 -4.90 6.34
C CYS A 177 1.41 -5.80 5.25
N GLY A 178 0.09 -5.88 5.19
CA GLY A 178 -0.64 -6.43 4.04
C GLY A 178 -1.19 -5.30 3.19
N SER A 179 -1.18 -5.45 1.86
CA SER A 179 -1.84 -4.49 0.99
C SER A 179 -2.84 -5.13 0.03
N ALA A 180 -3.81 -4.33 -0.35
CA ALA A 180 -4.77 -4.62 -1.40
C ALA A 180 -4.85 -3.43 -2.35
N ASN A 181 -5.24 -3.68 -3.59
CA ASN A 181 -5.46 -2.63 -4.56
C ASN A 181 -6.82 -2.76 -5.25
N TYR A 182 -7.31 -1.63 -5.71
CA TYR A 182 -8.53 -1.55 -6.51
C TYR A 182 -8.33 -0.51 -7.61
N GLU A 183 -8.69 -0.87 -8.84
CA GLU A 183 -8.50 -0.03 -10.01
C GLU A 183 -9.85 0.28 -10.65
N GLN A 184 -10.10 1.57 -10.90
CA GLN A 184 -11.28 2.05 -11.62
C GLN A 184 -10.98 3.40 -12.28
N ASN A 185 -11.46 3.62 -13.51
CA ASN A 185 -11.38 4.90 -14.23
C ASN A 185 -9.96 5.49 -14.30
N ASN A 186 -8.95 4.65 -14.56
CA ASN A 186 -7.54 5.04 -14.57
C ASN A 186 -7.00 5.59 -13.23
N MET A 187 -7.71 5.31 -12.15
CA MET A 187 -7.27 5.57 -10.78
C MET A 187 -6.91 4.26 -10.10
N LEU A 188 -5.96 4.30 -9.20
CA LEU A 188 -5.55 3.15 -8.38
C LEU A 188 -5.66 3.52 -6.90
N MET A 189 -6.43 2.73 -6.16
CA MET A 189 -6.44 2.70 -4.71
C MET A 189 -5.44 1.65 -4.22
N VAL A 190 -4.53 2.04 -3.37
CA VAL A 190 -3.64 1.13 -2.64
C VAL A 190 -3.96 1.27 -1.16
N ILE A 191 -4.41 0.19 -0.55
CA ILE A 191 -4.74 0.12 0.87
C ILE A 191 -3.68 -0.75 1.55
N MET A 192 -3.05 -0.23 2.58
CA MET A 192 -2.02 -0.90 3.38
C MET A 192 -2.45 -0.95 4.82
N HIS A 193 -2.35 -2.11 5.44
CA HIS A 193 -2.62 -2.29 6.87
C HIS A 193 -1.34 -2.69 7.60
N PHE A 194 -1.00 -1.94 8.63
CA PHE A 194 0.19 -2.12 9.44
C PHE A 194 -0.19 -2.56 10.85
N SER A 195 0.42 -3.63 11.34
CA SER A 195 0.34 -4.04 12.73
C SER A 195 1.41 -3.32 13.54
N PHE A 196 0.98 -2.60 14.59
CA PHE A 196 1.86 -1.90 15.54
C PHE A 196 1.98 -2.61 16.90
N SER A 197 1.36 -3.77 17.00
CA SER A 197 1.41 -4.63 18.19
C SER A 197 1.45 -6.10 17.76
N ASP A 198 1.86 -6.96 18.67
CA ASP A 198 1.86 -8.41 18.43
C ASP A 198 0.44 -8.97 18.53
N TRP A 199 -0.11 -9.31 17.39
CA TRP A 199 -1.43 -9.94 17.25
C TRP A 199 -1.34 -11.40 16.79
N THR A 200 -0.19 -12.06 16.97
CA THR A 200 0.05 -13.44 16.48
C THR A 200 -1.03 -14.40 16.97
N ASP A 201 -1.36 -14.38 18.26
CA ASP A 201 -2.39 -15.26 18.84
C ASP A 201 -3.79 -14.91 18.31
N LEU A 202 -4.13 -13.61 18.22
CA LEU A 202 -5.41 -13.17 17.69
C LEU A 202 -5.58 -13.59 16.23
N ILE A 203 -4.56 -13.35 15.41
CA ILE A 203 -4.56 -13.70 13.99
C ILE A 203 -4.68 -15.22 13.82
N SER A 204 -4.00 -16.01 14.63
CA SER A 204 -4.05 -17.47 14.57
C SER A 204 -5.42 -18.06 14.91
N ASN A 205 -6.20 -17.40 15.75
CA ASN A 205 -7.56 -17.80 16.10
C ASN A 205 -8.60 -17.38 15.04
N ILE A 206 -8.34 -16.26 14.36
CA ILE A 206 -9.26 -15.70 13.38
C ILE A 206 -8.97 -16.22 11.97
N CYS A 207 -7.71 -16.29 11.55
CA CYS A 207 -7.36 -16.74 10.20
C CYS A 207 -7.32 -18.27 10.12
N LEU A 208 -8.06 -18.83 9.17
CA LEU A 208 -7.98 -20.25 8.85
C LEU A 208 -6.61 -20.51 8.20
N THR A 209 -5.84 -21.42 8.77
CA THR A 209 -4.41 -21.68 8.52
C THR A 209 -4.04 -22.10 7.09
N THR A 210 -5.00 -22.32 6.20
CA THR A 210 -4.77 -22.84 4.85
C THR A 210 -4.02 -21.87 3.92
N LYS A 211 -3.85 -20.59 4.33
CA LYS A 211 -3.21 -19.57 3.45
C LYS A 211 -2.21 -18.63 4.13
N GLN A 212 -1.84 -18.85 5.38
CA GLN A 212 -0.77 -18.07 6.01
C GLN A 212 0.58 -18.42 5.37
N SER A 213 0.96 -17.68 4.34
CA SER A 213 2.20 -17.94 3.60
C SER A 213 3.45 -17.34 4.25
N LYS A 214 3.31 -16.45 5.25
CA LYS A 214 4.43 -15.73 5.86
C LYS A 214 4.22 -15.58 7.37
N PRO A 215 5.30 -15.71 8.18
CA PRO A 215 5.26 -15.32 9.58
C PRO A 215 4.89 -13.86 9.71
N VAL A 216 4.12 -13.51 10.73
CA VAL A 216 3.71 -12.13 11.02
C VAL A 216 4.70 -11.49 12.00
N ALA A 217 4.96 -10.21 11.85
CA ALA A 217 5.64 -9.35 12.78
C ALA A 217 4.86 -8.03 12.92
N TYR A 218 5.36 -7.12 13.70
CA TYR A 218 4.76 -5.80 13.91
C TYR A 218 5.80 -4.70 13.82
N VAL A 219 5.33 -3.46 13.66
CA VAL A 219 6.17 -2.26 13.56
C VAL A 219 6.39 -1.72 14.97
N ASP A 220 7.58 -1.90 15.53
CA ASP A 220 7.99 -1.45 16.86
C ASP A 220 9.13 -0.41 16.85
N PHE A 221 9.73 -0.19 15.68
CA PHE A 221 10.90 0.66 15.47
C PHE A 221 10.58 2.11 15.09
N ILE A 222 9.31 2.42 14.86
CA ILE A 222 8.80 3.78 14.59
C ILE A 222 7.41 3.90 15.22
N SER A 223 7.09 5.03 15.84
CA SER A 223 5.73 5.26 16.33
C SER A 223 4.76 5.55 15.19
N ARG A 224 3.48 5.21 15.38
CA ARG A 224 2.41 5.48 14.41
C ARG A 224 2.37 6.96 13.98
N ASP A 225 2.46 7.88 14.93
CA ASP A 225 2.43 9.32 14.65
C ASP A 225 3.64 9.79 13.83
N GLN A 226 4.83 9.24 14.13
CA GLN A 226 6.02 9.54 13.34
C GLN A 226 5.89 8.98 11.93
N PHE A 227 5.35 7.76 11.78
CA PHE A 227 5.11 7.17 10.48
C PHE A 227 4.11 7.99 9.65
N LYS A 228 2.97 8.42 10.24
CA LYS A 228 2.03 9.34 9.58
C LYS A 228 2.71 10.61 9.09
N LYS A 229 3.54 11.25 9.94
CA LYS A 229 4.29 12.46 9.57
C LYS A 229 5.24 12.23 8.39
N GLU A 230 5.95 11.11 8.36
CA GLU A 230 6.86 10.79 7.26
C GLU A 230 6.10 10.53 5.94
N VAL A 231 4.97 9.82 6.00
CA VAL A 231 4.10 9.61 4.85
C VAL A 231 3.59 10.95 4.32
N LEU A 232 3.06 11.82 5.18
CA LEU A 232 2.61 13.15 4.78
C LEU A 232 3.74 13.99 4.20
N ARG A 233 4.94 13.96 4.80
CA ARG A 233 6.12 14.66 4.29
C ARG A 233 6.53 14.15 2.90
N TRP A 234 6.44 12.86 2.65
CA TRP A 234 6.69 12.30 1.33
C TRP A 234 5.65 12.78 0.31
N LEU A 235 4.36 12.71 0.66
CA LEU A 235 3.25 13.08 -0.22
C LEU A 235 3.11 14.60 -0.43
N GLN A 236 3.65 15.41 0.50
CA GLN A 236 3.63 16.88 0.47
C GLN A 236 4.98 17.51 0.07
N LYS A 237 5.97 16.72 -0.32
CA LYS A 237 7.23 17.23 -0.88
C LYS A 237 6.98 17.85 -2.25
N GLN A 238 6.21 18.91 -2.24
CA GLN A 238 5.77 19.64 -3.42
C GLN A 238 6.20 21.09 -3.30
#